data_138b5cc4e39aeb5c869db5057cf87d6b
#
_entry.id   138b5cc4e39aeb5c869db5057cf87d6b
#
_cell.length_a   1.000
_cell.length_b   1.000
_cell.length_c   1.000
_cell.angle_alpha   90.00
_cell.angle_beta   90.00
_cell.angle_gamma   90.00
#
_symmetry.space_group_name_H-M   'P 1'
#
loop_
_entity.id
_entity.type
_entity.pdbx_description
1 polymer ?
#
loop_
_entity_poly.entity_id
_entity_poly.type
_entity_poly.pdbx_seq_one_letter_code
_entity_poly.pdbx_strand_id
1 'polypeptide(L)'
;DNEETVRKALEQLVRTAEENGVSILLKTSGIYADTARLRNMLDYFASDNLGALWDVHHPYRDFGESGDTTIKNLGAYVCHVHLRDSDDEGIYQLIGEGTMPIEQVMRALSSVNYDGFISLEWKPEWLPDLQDPEIIFPYFVNYMARFHSTRGMKKKLYPNHDGTGQYIWKKDELINLTFPQVLDTVAEEFPDQYCFKYTTLDYTRTYAEFREDVDRFARA
;
A
#
# COMPACT_ATOMS: atom_id res chain seq x y z
N ASP A 1 3.18 -34.19 1.06
CA ASP A 1 3.41 -33.09 0.11
C ASP A 1 2.89 -31.78 0.72
N ASN A 2 3.74 -30.76 0.77
CA ASN A 2 3.39 -29.49 1.42
C ASN A 2 2.13 -28.86 0.80
N GLU A 3 1.92 -29.01 -0.48
CA GLU A 3 0.80 -28.43 -1.21
C GLU A 3 -0.55 -29.09 -0.83
N GLU A 4 -0.56 -30.40 -0.66
CA GLU A 4 -1.72 -31.15 -0.17
C GLU A 4 -2.11 -30.73 1.25
N THR A 5 -1.12 -30.49 2.11
CA THR A 5 -1.34 -30.02 3.48
C THR A 5 -1.95 -28.63 3.49
N VAL A 6 -1.44 -27.73 2.65
CA VAL A 6 -1.99 -26.36 2.49
C VAL A 6 -3.41 -26.41 1.97
N ARG A 7 -3.69 -27.23 0.95
CA ARG A 7 -5.02 -27.40 0.38
C ARG A 7 -6.05 -27.83 1.43
N LYS A 8 -5.73 -28.86 2.21
CA LYS A 8 -6.61 -29.33 3.29
C LYS A 8 -6.87 -28.27 4.36
N ALA A 9 -5.86 -27.48 4.73
CA ALA A 9 -6.03 -26.37 5.66
C ALA A 9 -6.93 -25.28 5.07
N LEU A 10 -6.76 -24.96 3.80
CA LEU A 10 -7.56 -23.96 3.11
C LEU A 10 -9.03 -24.35 2.95
N GLU A 11 -9.36 -25.63 2.77
CA GLU A 11 -10.76 -26.10 2.63
C GLU A 11 -11.65 -25.62 3.79
N GLN A 12 -11.14 -25.68 5.01
CA GLN A 12 -11.87 -25.22 6.18
C GLN A 12 -11.84 -23.68 6.30
N LEU A 13 -10.67 -23.08 6.04
CA LEU A 13 -10.49 -21.63 6.19
C LEU A 13 -11.32 -20.85 5.16
N VAL A 14 -11.34 -21.29 3.90
CA VAL A 14 -12.11 -20.64 2.84
C VAL A 14 -13.60 -20.66 3.16
N ARG A 15 -14.13 -21.79 3.61
CA ARG A 15 -15.53 -21.87 4.04
C ARG A 15 -15.85 -20.89 5.16
N THR A 16 -14.99 -20.83 6.19
CA THR A 16 -15.14 -19.86 7.28
C THR A 16 -15.06 -18.41 6.79
N ALA A 17 -14.19 -18.15 5.84
CA ALA A 17 -14.04 -16.81 5.25
C ALA A 17 -15.30 -16.39 4.47
N GLU A 18 -15.85 -17.28 3.66
CA GLU A 18 -17.11 -17.08 2.94
C GLU A 18 -18.29 -16.80 3.88
N GLU A 19 -18.44 -17.61 4.94
CA GLU A 19 -19.50 -17.44 5.96
C GLU A 19 -19.41 -16.10 6.70
N ASN A 20 -18.21 -15.53 6.84
CA ASN A 20 -17.97 -14.29 7.59
C ASN A 20 -17.68 -13.08 6.70
N GLY A 21 -17.70 -13.21 5.37
CA GLY A 21 -17.41 -12.12 4.44
C GLY A 21 -15.97 -11.57 4.57
N VAL A 22 -15.01 -12.45 4.91
CA VAL A 22 -13.58 -12.11 5.04
C VAL A 22 -12.83 -12.70 3.86
N SER A 23 -11.81 -12.00 3.36
CA SER A 23 -10.92 -12.51 2.32
C SER A 23 -9.62 -13.05 2.91
N ILE A 24 -9.21 -14.23 2.44
CA ILE A 24 -7.91 -14.82 2.72
C ILE A 24 -6.99 -14.51 1.55
N LEU A 25 -5.79 -14.04 1.84
CA LEU A 25 -4.79 -13.77 0.81
C LEU A 25 -3.58 -14.69 1.00
N LEU A 26 -3.27 -15.46 -0.04
CA LEU A 26 -2.05 -16.27 -0.08
C LEU A 26 -0.90 -15.42 -0.59
N LYS A 27 0.16 -15.33 0.22
CA LYS A 27 1.36 -14.57 -0.12
C LYS A 27 2.20 -15.33 -1.15
N THR A 28 2.72 -14.61 -2.14
CA THR A 28 3.66 -15.13 -3.15
C THR A 28 5.05 -15.37 -2.54
N SER A 29 5.18 -16.31 -1.61
CA SER A 29 6.43 -16.63 -0.91
C SER A 29 6.60 -18.14 -0.73
N GLY A 30 7.81 -18.58 -0.45
CA GLY A 30 8.11 -20.00 -0.33
C GLY A 30 7.76 -20.75 -1.62
N ILE A 31 6.97 -21.83 -1.53
CA ILE A 31 6.56 -22.61 -2.72
C ILE A 31 5.67 -21.82 -3.69
N TYR A 32 5.03 -20.76 -3.22
CA TYR A 32 4.16 -19.89 -4.03
C TYR A 32 4.89 -18.65 -4.58
N ALA A 33 6.20 -18.55 -4.38
CA ALA A 33 7.03 -17.65 -5.17
C ALA A 33 7.02 -18.02 -6.66
N ASP A 34 6.80 -19.31 -6.97
CA ASP A 34 6.32 -19.76 -8.29
C ASP A 34 4.82 -19.43 -8.39
N THR A 35 4.51 -18.34 -9.08
CA THR A 35 3.14 -17.82 -9.12
C THR A 35 2.20 -18.68 -9.97
N ALA A 36 2.71 -19.54 -10.86
CA ALA A 36 1.89 -20.51 -11.57
C ALA A 36 1.35 -21.59 -10.61
N ARG A 37 2.13 -21.99 -9.61
CA ARG A 37 1.65 -22.91 -8.57
C ARG A 37 0.57 -22.27 -7.70
N LEU A 38 0.77 -21.00 -7.32
CA LEU A 38 -0.25 -20.27 -6.58
C LEU A 38 -1.54 -20.16 -7.38
N ARG A 39 -1.45 -19.83 -8.65
CA ARG A 39 -2.61 -19.79 -9.54
C ARG A 39 -3.40 -21.11 -9.53
N ASN A 40 -2.72 -22.26 -9.66
CA ASN A 40 -3.38 -23.56 -9.62
C ASN A 40 -4.14 -23.78 -8.31
N MET A 41 -3.61 -23.32 -7.18
CA MET A 41 -4.27 -23.39 -5.88
C MET A 41 -5.51 -22.49 -5.84
N LEU A 42 -5.43 -21.26 -6.35
CA LEU A 42 -6.56 -20.33 -6.40
C LEU A 42 -7.65 -20.82 -7.35
N ASP A 43 -7.28 -21.31 -8.52
CA ASP A 43 -8.21 -21.90 -9.51
C ASP A 43 -8.94 -23.14 -8.95
N TYR A 44 -8.26 -23.93 -8.10
CA TYR A 44 -8.87 -25.11 -7.44
C TYR A 44 -10.03 -24.73 -6.53
N PHE A 45 -9.88 -23.67 -5.75
CA PHE A 45 -10.92 -23.21 -4.82
C PHE A 45 -12.00 -22.38 -5.52
N ALA A 46 -11.63 -21.60 -6.53
CA ALA A 46 -12.51 -20.71 -7.28
C ALA A 46 -13.44 -19.88 -6.39
N SER A 47 -12.92 -19.35 -5.26
CA SER A 47 -13.67 -18.58 -4.27
C SER A 47 -13.33 -17.10 -4.35
N ASP A 48 -14.36 -16.25 -4.30
CA ASP A 48 -14.20 -14.80 -4.24
C ASP A 48 -13.56 -14.32 -2.91
N ASN A 49 -13.53 -15.21 -1.92
CA ASN A 49 -12.93 -14.96 -0.60
C ASN A 49 -11.49 -15.48 -0.48
N LEU A 50 -10.90 -15.96 -1.58
CA LEU A 50 -9.51 -16.40 -1.63
C LEU A 50 -8.78 -15.70 -2.78
N GLY A 51 -7.74 -14.93 -2.45
CA GLY A 51 -6.96 -14.18 -3.41
C GLY A 51 -5.45 -14.28 -3.19
N ALA A 52 -4.71 -13.49 -3.94
CA ALA A 52 -3.27 -13.39 -3.84
C ALA A 52 -2.83 -12.07 -3.17
N LEU A 53 -1.88 -12.18 -2.26
CA LEU A 53 -1.04 -11.07 -1.83
C LEU A 53 0.27 -11.18 -2.63
N TRP A 54 0.45 -10.28 -3.59
CA TRP A 54 1.68 -10.23 -4.35
C TRP A 54 2.78 -9.52 -3.56
N ASP A 55 3.66 -10.28 -2.93
CA ASP A 55 4.95 -9.78 -2.48
C ASP A 55 5.89 -9.79 -3.69
N VAL A 56 6.22 -8.63 -4.21
CA VAL A 56 6.97 -8.50 -5.48
C VAL A 56 8.39 -9.05 -5.40
N HIS A 57 8.94 -9.14 -4.20
CA HIS A 57 10.33 -9.54 -3.97
C HIS A 57 10.56 -11.02 -4.26
N HIS A 58 9.73 -11.91 -3.71
CA HIS A 58 9.97 -13.34 -3.76
C HIS A 58 9.89 -13.93 -5.16
N PRO A 59 8.84 -13.70 -5.98
CA PRO A 59 8.82 -14.22 -7.34
C PRO A 59 10.04 -13.77 -8.16
N TYR A 60 10.45 -12.52 -7.99
CA TYR A 60 11.57 -11.97 -8.73
C TYR A 60 12.92 -12.52 -8.24
N ARG A 61 13.21 -12.48 -6.93
CA ARG A 61 14.52 -12.88 -6.38
C ARG A 61 14.69 -14.39 -6.29
N ASP A 62 13.64 -15.09 -5.88
CA ASP A 62 13.75 -16.53 -5.62
C ASP A 62 13.53 -17.38 -6.90
N PHE A 63 12.76 -16.84 -7.85
CA PHE A 63 12.38 -17.53 -9.09
C PHE A 63 12.78 -16.82 -10.38
N GLY A 64 13.33 -15.62 -10.33
CA GLY A 64 13.64 -14.83 -11.53
C GLY A 64 12.41 -14.44 -12.34
N GLU A 65 11.23 -14.45 -11.71
CA GLU A 65 9.97 -14.19 -12.38
C GLU A 65 9.73 -12.69 -12.55
N SER A 66 9.43 -12.27 -13.78
CA SER A 66 9.12 -10.85 -14.05
C SER A 66 7.73 -10.45 -13.54
N GLY A 67 7.52 -9.16 -13.26
CA GLY A 67 6.21 -8.63 -12.91
C GLY A 67 5.13 -8.92 -13.96
N ASP A 68 5.48 -8.91 -15.25
CA ASP A 68 4.55 -9.25 -16.33
C ASP A 68 4.13 -10.72 -16.28
N THR A 69 5.04 -11.62 -15.94
CA THR A 69 4.75 -13.05 -15.75
C THR A 69 3.83 -13.25 -14.56
N THR A 70 4.14 -12.62 -13.43
CA THR A 70 3.29 -12.68 -12.23
C THR A 70 1.87 -12.17 -12.51
N ILE A 71 1.73 -11.03 -13.19
CA ILE A 71 0.40 -10.49 -13.56
C ILE A 71 -0.32 -11.39 -14.56
N LYS A 72 0.38 -12.02 -15.49
CA LYS A 72 -0.21 -13.02 -16.39
C LYS A 72 -0.77 -14.21 -15.62
N ASN A 73 -0.09 -14.65 -14.58
CA ASN A 73 -0.52 -15.75 -13.74
C ASN A 73 -1.64 -15.34 -12.77
N LEU A 74 -1.48 -14.22 -12.07
CA LEU A 74 -2.27 -13.86 -10.90
C LEU A 74 -3.13 -12.61 -11.06
N GLY A 75 -3.11 -11.92 -12.20
CA GLY A 75 -3.70 -10.58 -12.33
C GLY A 75 -5.12 -10.44 -11.79
N ALA A 76 -5.98 -11.42 -12.06
CA ALA A 76 -7.36 -11.44 -11.57
C ALA A 76 -7.49 -11.74 -10.06
N TYR A 77 -6.45 -12.32 -9.45
CA TYR A 77 -6.43 -12.73 -8.06
C TYR A 77 -5.70 -11.77 -7.14
N VAL A 78 -4.96 -10.80 -7.69
CA VAL A 78 -4.16 -9.86 -6.88
C VAL A 78 -5.08 -8.89 -6.14
N CYS A 79 -5.22 -9.09 -4.83
CA CYS A 79 -6.02 -8.24 -3.96
C CYS A 79 -5.18 -7.24 -3.17
N HIS A 80 -3.90 -7.54 -2.95
CA HIS A 80 -2.99 -6.68 -2.20
C HIS A 80 -1.56 -6.86 -2.70
N VAL A 81 -0.75 -5.80 -2.63
CA VAL A 81 0.66 -5.82 -3.06
C VAL A 81 1.55 -5.39 -1.90
N HIS A 82 2.58 -6.20 -1.62
CA HIS A 82 3.69 -5.81 -0.76
C HIS A 82 4.89 -5.42 -1.63
N LEU A 83 5.43 -4.26 -1.35
CA LEU A 83 6.57 -3.70 -2.07
C LEU A 83 7.75 -3.51 -1.10
N ARG A 84 8.91 -3.97 -1.53
CA ARG A 84 10.20 -3.72 -0.90
C ARG A 84 11.29 -3.78 -1.95
N ASP A 85 12.43 -3.20 -1.65
CA ASP A 85 13.59 -3.19 -2.53
C ASP A 85 14.77 -3.95 -1.89
N SER A 86 15.65 -4.45 -2.72
CA SER A 86 16.89 -5.09 -2.33
C SER A 86 17.92 -4.96 -3.45
N ASP A 87 19.19 -5.07 -3.11
CA ASP A 87 20.27 -5.22 -4.10
C ASP A 87 20.34 -6.65 -4.66
N ASP A 88 21.34 -6.91 -5.49
CA ASP A 88 21.51 -8.21 -6.15
C ASP A 88 21.94 -9.33 -5.19
N GLU A 89 22.50 -8.99 -4.05
CA GLU A 89 22.82 -9.89 -2.94
C GLU A 89 21.62 -10.20 -2.06
N GLY A 90 20.47 -9.52 -2.29
CA GLY A 90 19.24 -9.68 -1.53
C GLY A 90 19.20 -8.84 -0.24
N ILE A 91 20.18 -7.95 -0.04
CA ILE A 91 20.20 -7.02 1.10
C ILE A 91 19.17 -5.93 0.86
N TYR A 92 18.28 -5.72 1.84
CA TYR A 92 17.22 -4.71 1.72
C TYR A 92 17.77 -3.30 1.61
N GLN A 93 17.15 -2.53 0.74
CA GLN A 93 17.49 -1.14 0.44
C GLN A 93 16.25 -0.25 0.59
N LEU A 94 16.46 1.06 0.71
CA LEU A 94 15.35 1.99 0.54
C LEU A 94 14.73 1.82 -0.84
N ILE A 95 13.42 2.01 -0.93
CA ILE A 95 12.69 1.80 -2.18
C ILE A 95 13.28 2.68 -3.31
N GLY A 96 13.70 2.05 -4.40
CA GLY A 96 14.32 2.70 -5.54
C GLY A 96 15.85 2.86 -5.44
N GLU A 97 16.49 2.41 -4.35
CA GLU A 97 17.94 2.38 -4.19
C GLU A 97 18.53 0.98 -4.40
N GLY A 98 17.67 -0.04 -4.48
CA GLY A 98 18.06 -1.40 -4.85
C GLY A 98 17.99 -1.65 -6.36
N THR A 99 17.93 -2.93 -6.69
CA THR A 99 17.89 -3.41 -8.09
C THR A 99 16.57 -4.12 -8.42
N MET A 100 15.56 -4.03 -7.56
CA MET A 100 14.24 -4.54 -7.89
C MET A 100 13.60 -3.73 -9.02
N PRO A 101 12.97 -4.37 -10.01
CA PRO A 101 12.40 -3.69 -11.18
C PRO A 101 11.07 -3.01 -10.85
N ILE A 102 11.06 -2.10 -9.87
CA ILE A 102 9.82 -1.47 -9.34
C ILE A 102 8.98 -0.81 -10.44
N GLU A 103 9.62 -0.13 -11.39
CA GLU A 103 8.90 0.50 -12.49
C GLU A 103 8.20 -0.51 -13.40
N GLN A 104 8.79 -1.69 -13.61
CA GLN A 104 8.15 -2.76 -14.38
C GLN A 104 6.96 -3.34 -13.61
N VAL A 105 7.10 -3.53 -12.30
CA VAL A 105 6.00 -3.95 -11.42
C VAL A 105 4.83 -2.96 -11.49
N MET A 106 5.11 -1.67 -11.40
CA MET A 106 4.07 -0.64 -11.48
C MET A 106 3.39 -0.61 -12.86
N ARG A 107 4.13 -0.84 -13.95
CA ARG A 107 3.54 -0.99 -15.29
C ARG A 107 2.67 -2.24 -15.39
N ALA A 108 3.12 -3.36 -14.85
CA ALA A 108 2.37 -4.61 -14.83
C ALA A 108 1.04 -4.47 -14.07
N LEU A 109 1.05 -3.84 -12.88
CA LEU A 109 -0.16 -3.52 -12.12
C LEU A 109 -1.11 -2.60 -12.92
N SER A 110 -0.54 -1.58 -13.57
CA SER A 110 -1.33 -0.66 -14.41
C SER A 110 -1.99 -1.37 -15.60
N SER A 111 -1.36 -2.40 -16.17
CA SER A 111 -1.88 -3.13 -17.32
C SER A 111 -3.19 -3.89 -17.03
N VAL A 112 -3.42 -4.24 -15.76
CA VAL A 112 -4.64 -4.92 -15.29
C VAL A 112 -5.58 -3.97 -14.54
N ASN A 113 -5.35 -2.67 -14.61
CA ASN A 113 -6.11 -1.65 -13.90
C ASN A 113 -6.19 -1.92 -12.38
N TYR A 114 -5.12 -2.41 -11.77
CA TYR A 114 -5.07 -2.64 -10.34
C TYR A 114 -5.33 -1.33 -9.58
N ASP A 115 -6.36 -1.34 -8.73
CA ASP A 115 -6.79 -0.18 -7.93
C ASP A 115 -6.71 -0.43 -6.41
N GLY A 116 -6.11 -1.56 -6.01
CA GLY A 116 -5.90 -1.93 -4.61
C GLY A 116 -4.75 -1.19 -3.95
N PHE A 117 -4.46 -1.58 -2.71
CA PHE A 117 -3.38 -0.99 -1.93
C PHE A 117 -2.02 -1.61 -2.25
N ILE A 118 -0.99 -0.77 -2.21
CA ILE A 118 0.42 -1.17 -2.23
C ILE A 118 1.01 -0.77 -0.88
N SER A 119 1.45 -1.75 -0.10
CA SER A 119 2.06 -1.54 1.21
C SER A 119 3.56 -1.72 1.14
N LEU A 120 4.29 -0.82 1.79
CA LEU A 120 5.71 -1.07 2.06
C LEU A 120 5.84 -2.19 3.09
N GLU A 121 6.56 -3.25 2.74
CA GLU A 121 6.96 -4.26 3.72
C GLU A 121 8.35 -3.90 4.26
N TRP A 122 8.40 -3.62 5.55
CA TRP A 122 9.62 -3.21 6.24
C TRP A 122 9.69 -3.87 7.61
N LYS A 123 10.82 -4.53 7.90
CA LYS A 123 11.05 -5.19 9.18
C LYS A 123 12.39 -4.74 9.76
N PRO A 124 12.39 -3.84 10.74
CA PRO A 124 13.61 -3.30 11.35
C PRO A 124 14.53 -4.40 11.92
N GLU A 125 13.94 -5.51 12.38
CA GLU A 125 14.71 -6.64 12.96
C GLU A 125 15.65 -7.31 11.95
N TRP A 126 15.35 -7.19 10.67
CA TRP A 126 16.17 -7.80 9.62
C TRP A 126 17.41 -6.97 9.29
N LEU A 127 17.40 -5.69 9.61
CA LEU A 127 18.45 -4.75 9.27
C LEU A 127 18.56 -3.66 10.35
N PRO A 128 19.31 -3.92 11.44
CA PRO A 128 19.45 -2.98 12.56
C PRO A 128 20.02 -1.62 12.17
N ASP A 129 20.78 -1.57 11.07
CA ASP A 129 21.41 -0.35 10.54
C ASP A 129 20.52 0.43 9.58
N LEU A 130 19.33 -0.09 9.28
CA LEU A 130 18.38 0.61 8.43
C LEU A 130 17.51 1.59 9.22
N GLN A 131 17.26 2.64 8.53
CA GLN A 131 16.74 3.91 8.95
C GLN A 131 15.43 3.85 9.75
N ASP A 132 15.27 4.80 10.62
CA ASP A 132 14.08 5.07 11.41
C ASP A 132 12.81 5.09 10.54
N PRO A 133 11.69 4.51 10.99
CA PRO A 133 10.39 4.61 10.34
C PRO A 133 9.99 6.04 9.95
N GLU A 134 10.40 7.03 10.71
CA GLU A 134 10.19 8.46 10.41
C GLU A 134 10.88 8.91 9.11
N ILE A 135 11.89 8.20 8.64
CA ILE A 135 12.57 8.46 7.37
C ILE A 135 12.00 7.57 6.27
N ILE A 136 11.81 6.30 6.56
CA ILE A 136 11.43 5.29 5.57
C ILE A 136 10.03 5.53 4.99
N PHE A 137 9.04 5.83 5.84
CA PHE A 137 7.69 6.04 5.36
C PHE A 137 7.54 7.29 4.49
N PRO A 138 8.04 8.46 4.87
CA PRO A 138 8.04 9.62 3.98
C PRO A 138 8.82 9.37 2.69
N TYR A 139 9.93 8.64 2.76
CA TYR A 139 10.72 8.29 1.59
C TYR A 139 9.91 7.41 0.63
N PHE A 140 9.25 6.36 1.13
CA PHE A 140 8.37 5.50 0.34
C PHE A 140 7.24 6.29 -0.30
N VAL A 141 6.53 7.12 0.46
CA VAL A 141 5.44 7.95 -0.08
C VAL A 141 5.93 8.86 -1.21
N ASN A 142 7.08 9.49 -1.00
CA ASN A 142 7.69 10.36 -2.00
C ASN A 142 8.12 9.60 -3.27
N TYR A 143 8.69 8.41 -3.10
CA TYR A 143 9.06 7.55 -4.21
C TYR A 143 7.82 7.13 -5.01
N MET A 144 6.76 6.70 -4.34
CA MET A 144 5.53 6.24 -4.98
C MET A 144 4.75 7.36 -5.66
N ALA A 145 4.89 8.61 -5.21
CA ALA A 145 4.23 9.78 -5.81
C ALA A 145 4.53 9.93 -7.32
N ARG A 146 5.72 9.50 -7.78
CA ARG A 146 6.10 9.54 -9.21
C ARG A 146 5.20 8.69 -10.11
N PHE A 147 4.61 7.63 -9.57
CA PHE A 147 3.73 6.73 -10.32
C PHE A 147 2.28 7.23 -10.39
N HIS A 148 1.91 8.14 -9.51
CA HIS A 148 0.58 8.75 -9.50
C HIS A 148 0.39 9.82 -10.58
N SER A 149 1.48 10.41 -11.07
CA SER A 149 1.42 11.51 -12.05
C SER A 149 1.23 11.06 -13.50
N THR A 150 1.41 9.77 -13.82
CA THR A 150 1.56 9.34 -15.21
C THR A 150 0.35 8.66 -15.84
N ARG A 151 -0.66 8.24 -15.10
CA ARG A 151 -1.91 7.67 -15.67
C ARG A 151 -3.02 7.71 -14.63
N GLY A 152 -4.08 8.45 -14.83
CA GLY A 152 -5.46 8.32 -14.36
C GLY A 152 -5.83 7.26 -13.31
N MET A 153 -4.87 6.75 -12.51
CA MET A 153 -5.18 6.02 -11.31
C MET A 153 -6.04 6.95 -10.47
N LYS A 154 -7.30 6.63 -10.32
CA LYS A 154 -8.18 7.32 -9.39
C LYS A 154 -7.49 7.30 -8.03
N LYS A 155 -6.93 8.44 -7.64
CA LYS A 155 -6.31 8.61 -6.34
C LYS A 155 -7.37 8.36 -5.29
N LYS A 156 -7.42 7.18 -4.71
CA LYS A 156 -8.08 6.92 -3.44
C LYS A 156 -7.17 7.33 -2.28
N LEU A 157 -6.60 8.52 -2.34
CA LEU A 157 -6.01 9.17 -1.18
C LEU A 157 -7.10 10.02 -0.58
N TYR A 158 -7.80 9.45 0.39
CA TYR A 158 -8.91 10.02 1.14
C TYR A 158 -10.07 10.55 0.26
N PRO A 159 -11.28 10.02 0.41
CA PRO A 159 -12.43 10.69 -0.18
C PRO A 159 -12.47 12.11 0.37
N ASN A 160 -12.62 13.09 -0.51
CA ASN A 160 -13.03 14.42 -0.07
C ASN A 160 -14.30 14.26 0.73
N HIS A 161 -14.57 15.20 1.58
CA HIS A 161 -15.75 15.32 2.38
C HIS A 161 -17.06 15.23 1.54
N ASP A 162 -17.05 15.59 0.26
CA ASP A 162 -18.17 15.47 -0.68
C ASP A 162 -18.24 14.13 -1.44
N GLY A 163 -17.35 13.19 -1.15
CA GLY A 163 -17.33 11.87 -1.79
C GLY A 163 -16.86 11.84 -3.24
N THR A 164 -16.44 12.96 -3.82
CA THR A 164 -15.99 13.03 -5.22
C THR A 164 -14.52 12.64 -5.43
N GLY A 165 -13.78 12.46 -4.36
CA GLY A 165 -12.60 11.58 -4.33
C GLY A 165 -11.30 12.10 -4.90
N GLN A 166 -11.13 13.39 -5.24
CA GLN A 166 -9.82 13.85 -5.71
C GLN A 166 -9.51 15.26 -5.22
N TYR A 167 -8.65 15.33 -4.22
CA TYR A 167 -7.92 16.54 -3.93
C TYR A 167 -6.52 16.47 -4.55
N ILE A 168 -6.24 17.37 -5.47
CA ILE A 168 -4.91 17.53 -6.05
C ILE A 168 -4.33 18.80 -5.43
N TRP A 169 -3.43 18.63 -4.44
CA TRP A 169 -2.59 19.72 -4.01
C TRP A 169 -1.75 20.18 -5.20
N LYS A 170 -2.00 21.39 -5.66
CA LYS A 170 -1.07 22.02 -6.57
C LYS A 170 0.13 22.41 -5.72
N LYS A 171 1.22 21.68 -5.91
CA LYS A 171 2.45 21.83 -5.15
C LYS A 171 2.93 23.29 -5.10
N ASP A 172 2.63 24.04 -6.16
CA ASP A 172 3.00 25.45 -6.32
C ASP A 172 2.16 26.41 -5.44
N GLU A 173 0.98 26.00 -4.99
CA GLU A 173 0.11 26.83 -4.15
C GLU A 173 0.56 26.86 -2.68
N LEU A 174 1.35 25.87 -2.23
CA LEU A 174 1.83 25.80 -0.85
C LEU A 174 3.27 26.30 -0.65
N ILE A 175 4.07 26.37 -1.72
CA ILE A 175 5.51 26.65 -1.63
C ILE A 175 5.82 28.05 -1.06
N ASN A 176 4.91 29.00 -1.20
CA ASN A 176 5.10 30.37 -0.75
C ASN A 176 4.22 30.76 0.45
N LEU A 177 3.55 29.80 1.07
CA LEU A 177 2.69 30.06 2.23
C LEU A 177 3.45 29.90 3.53
N THR A 178 3.13 30.75 4.50
CA THR A 178 3.54 30.56 5.89
C THR A 178 2.72 29.44 6.54
N PHE A 179 3.20 28.88 7.65
CA PHE A 179 2.48 27.83 8.38
C PHE A 179 1.04 28.21 8.75
N PRO A 180 0.75 29.44 9.27
CA PRO A 180 -0.62 29.87 9.49
C PRO A 180 -1.47 29.88 8.21
N GLN A 181 -0.93 30.37 7.11
CA GLN A 181 -1.64 30.39 5.83
C GLN A 181 -1.95 28.98 5.30
N VAL A 182 -1.04 28.01 5.49
CA VAL A 182 -1.32 26.61 5.17
C VAL A 182 -2.45 26.08 6.04
N LEU A 183 -2.43 26.36 7.35
CA LEU A 183 -3.48 25.94 8.25
C LEU A 183 -4.85 26.55 7.87
N ASP A 184 -4.87 27.85 7.56
CA ASP A 184 -6.09 28.52 7.10
C ASP A 184 -6.66 27.87 5.83
N THR A 185 -5.81 27.65 4.82
CA THR A 185 -6.21 27.02 3.58
C THR A 185 -6.77 25.60 3.80
N VAL A 186 -6.10 24.79 4.63
CA VAL A 186 -6.54 23.43 4.92
C VAL A 186 -7.83 23.43 5.75
N ALA A 187 -7.98 24.34 6.70
CA ALA A 187 -9.19 24.44 7.51
C ALA A 187 -10.41 24.94 6.73
N GLU A 188 -10.19 25.79 5.71
CA GLU A 188 -11.26 26.21 4.80
C GLU A 188 -11.69 25.10 3.85
N GLU A 189 -10.75 24.29 3.40
CA GLU A 189 -11.00 23.28 2.39
C GLU A 189 -11.47 21.94 2.99
N PHE A 190 -11.00 21.60 4.20
CA PHE A 190 -11.30 20.36 4.89
C PHE A 190 -11.71 20.59 6.36
N PRO A 191 -12.72 21.41 6.64
CA PRO A 191 -13.04 21.84 8.01
C PRO A 191 -13.30 20.66 8.96
N ASP A 192 -13.98 19.63 8.48
CA ASP A 192 -14.44 18.48 9.25
C ASP A 192 -13.45 17.30 9.25
N GLN A 193 -12.33 17.41 8.55
CA GLN A 193 -11.33 16.37 8.53
C GLN A 193 -10.47 16.40 9.79
N TYR A 194 -10.16 15.22 10.33
CA TYR A 194 -9.31 15.14 11.51
C TYR A 194 -7.87 15.57 11.20
N CYS A 195 -7.42 16.61 11.90
CA CYS A 195 -6.03 17.05 11.95
C CYS A 195 -5.23 16.15 12.90
N PHE A 196 -5.81 15.87 14.08
CA PHE A 196 -5.23 14.98 15.09
C PHE A 196 -6.25 13.95 15.55
N LYS A 197 -5.77 12.71 15.73
CA LYS A 197 -6.52 11.64 16.36
C LYS A 197 -5.60 10.83 17.24
N TYR A 198 -5.66 11.09 18.55
CA TYR A 198 -4.94 10.33 19.57
C TYR A 198 -5.87 9.27 20.17
N THR A 199 -5.75 8.04 19.71
CA THR A 199 -6.63 6.94 20.13
C THR A 199 -6.46 6.55 21.60
N THR A 200 -5.27 6.78 22.17
CA THR A 200 -4.97 6.48 23.58
C THR A 200 -5.47 7.52 24.58
N LEU A 201 -5.77 8.74 24.12
CA LEU A 201 -6.18 9.85 24.96
C LEU A 201 -7.63 10.28 24.69
N ASP A 202 -8.32 9.61 23.78
CA ASP A 202 -9.65 10.00 23.27
C ASP A 202 -9.71 11.50 22.88
N TYR A 203 -8.62 11.97 22.26
CA TYR A 203 -8.47 13.36 21.85
C TYR A 203 -8.44 13.45 20.33
N THR A 204 -9.40 14.16 19.78
CA THR A 204 -9.51 14.43 18.35
C THR A 204 -9.65 15.93 18.10
N ARG A 205 -9.12 16.39 16.97
CA ARG A 205 -9.36 17.75 16.44
C ARG A 205 -9.53 17.67 14.94
N THR A 206 -10.56 18.32 14.45
CA THR A 206 -10.67 18.65 13.03
C THR A 206 -9.74 19.83 12.69
N TYR A 207 -9.54 20.09 11.40
CA TYR A 207 -8.75 21.25 10.99
C TYR A 207 -9.40 22.55 11.41
N ALA A 208 -10.73 22.68 11.37
CA ALA A 208 -11.44 23.85 11.86
C ALA A 208 -11.24 24.05 13.37
N GLU A 209 -11.42 23.01 14.18
CA GLU A 209 -11.21 23.06 15.63
C GLU A 209 -9.75 23.39 15.99
N PHE A 210 -8.80 22.81 15.26
CA PHE A 210 -7.37 23.08 15.49
C PHE A 210 -7.02 24.54 15.16
N ARG A 211 -7.55 25.10 14.07
CA ARG A 211 -7.38 26.51 13.74
C ARG A 211 -7.90 27.42 14.84
N GLU A 212 -9.10 27.13 15.37
CA GLU A 212 -9.67 27.89 16.50
C GLU A 212 -8.81 27.79 17.77
N ASP A 213 -8.27 26.60 18.06
CA ASP A 213 -7.36 26.41 19.19
C ASP A 213 -6.06 27.22 19.03
N VAL A 214 -5.48 27.25 17.82
CA VAL A 214 -4.29 28.08 17.50
C VAL A 214 -4.60 29.56 17.66
N ASP A 215 -5.74 30.04 17.13
CA ASP A 215 -6.17 31.43 17.25
C ASP A 215 -6.40 31.84 18.71
N ARG A 216 -7.00 30.95 19.51
CA ARG A 216 -7.21 31.18 20.95
C ARG A 216 -5.90 31.26 21.70
N PHE A 217 -4.95 30.37 21.41
CA PHE A 217 -3.62 30.38 22.01
C PHE A 217 -2.83 31.63 21.64
N ALA A 218 -2.93 32.09 20.38
CA ALA A 218 -2.23 33.25 19.90
C ALA A 218 -2.72 34.58 20.53
N ARG A 219 -3.96 34.60 21.08
CA ARG A 219 -4.57 35.78 21.74
C ARG A 219 -4.39 35.79 23.27
N ALA A 220 -3.91 34.68 23.85
CA ALA A 220 -3.69 34.54 25.29
C ALA A 220 -2.33 35.10 25.71
#